data_b3b089b9ca2b07a39021908198b2f666
#
_entry.id   b3b089b9ca2b07a39021908198b2f666
#
_cell.length_a   1.000
_cell.length_b   1.000
_cell.length_c   1.000
_cell.angle_alpha   90.00
_cell.angle_beta   90.00
_cell.angle_gamma   90.00
#
_symmetry.space_group_name_H-M   'P 1'
#
loop_
_entity.id
_entity.type
_entity.pdbx_description
1 polymer ?
#
loop_
_entity_poly.entity_id
_entity_poly.type
_entity_poly.pdbx_seq_one_letter_code
_entity_poly.pdbx_strand_id
1 'polypeptide(L)'
;EQVEQGGVNALTELYVRFHKEAETDPALEDEGRLWFKKIEDGDKEAMEIFTWFKEVTLKDTQRVYDLLGVSFDSYAGESFYNDKMAPVVEELREKGLLIESQGAQVVDLEAYGMPPALILRSDGATLYITRDLAAAFYRHNTYHFDKCLYVVAYQQNLHFKQLFKIIELMGHDWYKGMEHVSFGMVSYEGRALSTREGYVVYLEDLLNKAVEKAREIIEEKSPNLPNKDEVARQVGVGAVVYFDLHNDRNKDIDFRWERALNFDGETGPYVQYTHARCCSVLRKAEAFAAAEPDYSVITDDEAQDVLMLISHFPQVVRKAMEQSEPSMITRHTTQLAQAYNKYYFEHRIMDESDPAGTAA
;
A
#
# COMPACT_ATOMS: atom_id res chain seq x y z
N GLU A 1 18.24 -25.97 -7.51
CA GLU A 1 17.39 -26.51 -8.60
C GLU A 1 15.89 -26.22 -8.38
N GLN A 2 15.27 -26.66 -7.27
CA GLN A 2 13.83 -26.39 -7.02
C GLN A 2 13.52 -24.88 -6.96
N VAL A 3 14.31 -24.10 -6.22
CA VAL A 3 14.14 -22.65 -6.08
C VAL A 3 14.47 -21.91 -7.37
N GLU A 4 15.44 -22.39 -8.14
CA GLU A 4 15.78 -21.78 -9.44
C GLU A 4 14.66 -21.92 -10.48
N GLN A 5 13.89 -23.00 -10.41
CA GLN A 5 12.79 -23.29 -11.32
C GLN A 5 11.45 -22.73 -10.82
N GLY A 6 11.20 -22.80 -9.51
CA GLY A 6 9.93 -22.47 -8.89
C GLY A 6 9.86 -21.07 -8.24
N GLY A 7 10.97 -20.33 -8.18
CA GLY A 7 11.00 -18.97 -7.63
C GLY A 7 10.46 -18.87 -6.21
N VAL A 8 9.69 -17.81 -5.94
CA VAL A 8 9.05 -17.56 -4.63
C VAL A 8 8.07 -18.67 -4.23
N ASN A 9 7.39 -19.30 -5.18
CA ASN A 9 6.47 -20.40 -4.87
C ASN A 9 7.22 -21.57 -4.20
N ALA A 10 8.38 -21.97 -4.75
CA ALA A 10 9.22 -23.00 -4.15
C ALA A 10 9.76 -22.61 -2.77
N LEU A 11 10.11 -21.32 -2.58
CA LEU A 11 10.50 -20.81 -1.24
C LEU A 11 9.35 -20.89 -0.25
N THR A 12 8.14 -20.54 -0.67
CA THR A 12 6.93 -20.63 0.16
C THR A 12 6.62 -22.09 0.53
N GLU A 13 6.73 -23.02 -0.41
CA GLU A 13 6.55 -24.47 -0.15
C GLU A 13 7.59 -25.00 0.86
N LEU A 14 8.86 -24.59 0.72
CA LEU A 14 9.92 -24.92 1.66
C LEU A 14 9.64 -24.38 3.06
N TYR A 15 9.16 -23.13 3.14
CA TYR A 15 8.80 -22.49 4.41
C TYR A 15 7.65 -23.22 5.13
N VAL A 16 6.57 -23.52 4.40
CA VAL A 16 5.43 -24.27 4.95
C VAL A 16 5.86 -25.66 5.41
N ARG A 17 6.68 -26.36 4.60
CA ARG A 17 7.21 -27.67 4.94
C ARG A 17 8.07 -27.63 6.19
N PHE A 18 8.98 -26.65 6.30
CA PHE A 18 9.83 -26.46 7.48
C PHE A 18 8.99 -26.31 8.76
N HIS A 19 7.99 -25.43 8.75
CA HIS A 19 7.14 -25.24 9.92
C HIS A 19 6.36 -26.49 10.31
N LYS A 20 5.85 -27.23 9.34
CA LYS A 20 5.13 -28.48 9.58
C LYS A 20 6.05 -29.57 10.16
N GLU A 21 7.27 -29.69 9.67
CA GLU A 21 8.25 -30.65 10.19
C GLU A 21 8.74 -30.24 11.59
N ALA A 22 8.91 -28.93 11.84
CA ALA A 22 9.30 -28.39 13.15
C ALA A 22 8.26 -28.62 14.27
N GLU A 23 6.97 -28.79 13.95
CA GLU A 23 5.95 -29.20 14.95
C GLU A 23 6.25 -30.54 15.57
N THR A 24 6.91 -31.45 14.85
CA THR A 24 7.27 -32.80 15.30
C THR A 24 8.72 -32.94 15.67
N ASP A 25 9.59 -32.05 15.20
CA ASP A 25 11.03 -32.04 15.49
C ASP A 25 11.48 -30.61 15.91
N PRO A 26 11.46 -30.31 17.22
CA PRO A 26 11.89 -29.02 17.75
C PRO A 26 13.35 -28.66 17.46
N ALA A 27 14.21 -29.63 17.12
CA ALA A 27 15.62 -29.38 16.79
C ALA A 27 15.75 -28.55 15.51
N LEU A 28 14.79 -28.63 14.60
CA LEU A 28 14.75 -27.79 13.38
C LEU A 28 14.61 -26.30 13.70
N GLU A 29 13.84 -25.93 14.73
CA GLU A 29 13.75 -24.53 15.15
C GLU A 29 15.09 -24.00 15.70
N ASP A 30 15.83 -24.84 16.46
CA ASP A 30 17.14 -24.44 16.97
C ASP A 30 18.15 -24.32 15.84
N GLU A 31 18.10 -25.19 14.84
CA GLU A 31 18.92 -25.10 13.64
C GLU A 31 18.57 -23.83 12.85
N GLY A 32 17.29 -23.51 12.68
CA GLY A 32 16.85 -22.27 12.03
C GLY A 32 17.38 -21.02 12.74
N ARG A 33 17.34 -20.99 14.09
CA ARG A 33 17.93 -19.90 14.90
C ARG A 33 19.44 -19.80 14.71
N LEU A 34 20.13 -20.93 14.60
CA LEU A 34 21.56 -20.96 14.35
C LEU A 34 21.92 -20.38 12.98
N TRP A 35 21.16 -20.72 11.93
CA TRP A 35 21.37 -20.17 10.60
C TRP A 35 21.07 -18.67 10.55
N PHE A 36 20.03 -18.20 11.25
CA PHE A 36 19.76 -16.79 11.38
C PHE A 36 20.91 -16.02 12.05
N LYS A 37 21.46 -16.60 13.14
CA LYS A 37 22.63 -16.01 13.81
C LYS A 37 23.87 -15.98 12.90
N LYS A 38 24.11 -17.02 12.10
CA LYS A 38 25.20 -17.02 11.12
C LYS A 38 25.07 -15.88 10.11
N ILE A 39 23.84 -15.54 9.66
CA ILE A 39 23.60 -14.39 8.79
C ILE A 39 23.96 -13.08 9.51
N GLU A 40 23.57 -12.92 10.77
CA GLU A 40 23.91 -11.71 11.57
C GLU A 40 25.43 -11.59 11.81
N ASP A 41 26.12 -12.72 12.03
CA ASP A 41 27.57 -12.79 12.24
C ASP A 41 28.37 -12.66 10.92
N GLY A 42 27.70 -12.60 9.75
CA GLY A 42 28.34 -12.44 8.44
C GLY A 42 29.01 -13.72 7.92
N ASP A 43 28.57 -14.90 8.33
CA ASP A 43 29.05 -16.18 7.80
C ASP A 43 28.88 -16.23 6.27
N LYS A 44 29.94 -16.63 5.58
CA LYS A 44 30.00 -16.53 4.12
C LYS A 44 28.92 -17.37 3.42
N GLU A 45 28.75 -18.63 3.84
CA GLU A 45 27.76 -19.53 3.25
C GLU A 45 26.34 -19.07 3.53
N ALA A 46 26.04 -18.65 4.77
CA ALA A 46 24.73 -18.14 5.16
C ALA A 46 24.39 -16.85 4.39
N MET A 47 25.36 -15.97 4.20
CA MET A 47 25.18 -14.73 3.43
C MET A 47 24.97 -14.96 1.94
N GLU A 48 25.66 -15.95 1.35
CA GLU A 48 25.47 -16.32 -0.05
C GLU A 48 24.06 -16.86 -0.30
N ILE A 49 23.56 -17.74 0.58
CA ILE A 49 22.18 -18.28 0.51
C ILE A 49 21.15 -17.18 0.72
N PHE A 50 21.34 -16.33 1.74
CA PHE A 50 20.45 -15.21 2.03
C PHE A 50 20.36 -14.24 0.84
N THR A 51 21.51 -13.88 0.25
CA THR A 51 21.55 -12.97 -0.90
C THR A 51 20.84 -13.56 -2.11
N TRP A 52 21.07 -14.83 -2.39
CA TRP A 52 20.39 -15.53 -3.47
C TRP A 52 18.87 -15.58 -3.28
N PHE A 53 18.37 -15.93 -2.06
CA PHE A 53 16.94 -15.94 -1.78
C PHE A 53 16.31 -14.54 -1.91
N LYS A 54 17.03 -13.52 -1.44
CA LYS A 54 16.60 -12.12 -1.59
C LYS A 54 16.49 -11.72 -3.07
N GLU A 55 17.46 -12.07 -3.89
CA GLU A 55 17.44 -11.76 -5.34
C GLU A 55 16.27 -12.46 -6.05
N VAL A 56 16.04 -13.74 -5.76
CA VAL A 56 14.88 -14.49 -6.29
C VAL A 56 13.57 -13.82 -5.90
N THR A 57 13.44 -13.46 -4.63
CA THR A 57 12.22 -12.81 -4.11
C THR A 57 12.00 -11.44 -4.75
N LEU A 58 13.03 -10.60 -4.83
CA LEU A 58 12.91 -9.26 -5.43
C LEU A 58 12.55 -9.33 -6.91
N LYS A 59 13.09 -10.30 -7.65
CA LYS A 59 12.76 -10.49 -9.06
C LYS A 59 11.27 -10.84 -9.26
N ASP A 60 10.74 -11.71 -8.42
CA ASP A 60 9.31 -12.07 -8.49
C ASP A 60 8.43 -10.91 -8.05
N THR A 61 8.80 -10.20 -6.98
CA THR A 61 8.07 -9.03 -6.50
C THR A 61 8.06 -7.89 -7.53
N GLN A 62 9.14 -7.72 -8.30
CA GLN A 62 9.23 -6.69 -9.33
C GLN A 62 8.14 -6.84 -10.40
N ARG A 63 7.76 -8.07 -10.78
CA ARG A 63 6.66 -8.28 -11.73
C ARG A 63 5.34 -7.72 -11.22
N VAL A 64 5.08 -7.87 -9.91
CA VAL A 64 3.87 -7.31 -9.28
C VAL A 64 3.92 -5.79 -9.25
N TYR A 65 5.08 -5.21 -8.93
CA TYR A 65 5.26 -3.75 -8.96
C TYR A 65 5.05 -3.19 -10.37
N ASP A 66 5.56 -3.87 -11.39
CA ASP A 66 5.37 -3.47 -12.79
C ASP A 66 3.88 -3.53 -13.20
N LEU A 67 3.15 -4.56 -12.77
CA LEU A 67 1.70 -4.65 -13.00
C LEU A 67 0.93 -3.50 -12.34
N LEU A 68 1.32 -3.12 -11.12
CA LEU A 68 0.72 -2.01 -10.37
C LEU A 68 1.19 -0.63 -10.83
N GLY A 69 2.25 -0.56 -11.64
CA GLY A 69 2.89 0.70 -12.03
C GLY A 69 3.59 1.40 -10.86
N VAL A 70 4.13 0.63 -9.89
CA VAL A 70 4.79 1.14 -8.69
C VAL A 70 6.30 0.96 -8.80
N SER A 71 7.05 1.96 -8.37
CA SER A 71 8.51 1.92 -8.27
C SER A 71 9.00 2.47 -6.94
N PHE A 72 10.23 2.13 -6.56
CA PHE A 72 10.84 2.54 -5.30
C PHE A 72 12.22 3.14 -5.54
N ASP A 73 12.55 4.20 -4.80
CA ASP A 73 13.88 4.83 -4.86
C ASP A 73 14.95 4.02 -4.11
N SER A 74 14.54 3.14 -3.18
CA SER A 74 15.43 2.33 -2.38
C SER A 74 14.80 1.00 -1.97
N TYR A 75 15.61 -0.06 -2.00
CA TYR A 75 15.28 -1.40 -1.49
C TYR A 75 16.10 -1.73 -0.22
N ALA A 76 16.41 -0.73 0.60
CA ALA A 76 17.09 -0.91 1.89
C ALA A 76 16.15 -1.57 2.91
N GLY A 77 16.07 -2.90 2.86
CA GLY A 77 15.32 -3.72 3.81
C GLY A 77 16.04 -3.88 5.15
N GLU A 78 15.48 -4.66 6.08
CA GLU A 78 15.96 -4.79 7.46
C GLU A 78 17.45 -5.15 7.55
N SER A 79 17.95 -6.07 6.73
CA SER A 79 19.34 -6.51 6.73
C SER A 79 20.35 -5.40 6.40
N PHE A 80 19.92 -4.34 5.72
CA PHE A 80 20.75 -3.19 5.43
C PHE A 80 21.18 -2.42 6.69
N TYR A 81 20.42 -2.56 7.77
CA TYR A 81 20.64 -1.81 9.02
C TYR A 81 21.41 -2.60 10.07
N ASN A 82 21.82 -3.85 9.80
CA ASN A 82 22.48 -4.72 10.77
C ASN A 82 23.79 -4.12 11.33
N ASP A 83 24.58 -3.47 10.49
CA ASP A 83 25.84 -2.80 10.88
C ASP A 83 25.64 -1.41 11.50
N LYS A 84 24.41 -0.92 11.58
CA LYS A 84 24.06 0.44 12.03
C LYS A 84 23.41 0.48 13.43
N MET A 85 23.20 -0.68 14.05
CA MET A 85 22.52 -0.78 15.34
C MET A 85 23.41 -0.38 16.52
N ALA A 86 24.70 -0.72 16.46
CA ALA A 86 25.64 -0.51 17.58
C ALA A 86 25.72 0.98 18.03
N PRO A 87 25.82 1.97 17.15
CA PRO A 87 25.85 3.39 17.55
C PRO A 87 24.58 3.83 18.28
N VAL A 88 23.42 3.33 17.88
CA VAL A 88 22.11 3.67 18.50
C VAL A 88 22.01 3.07 19.90
N VAL A 89 22.46 1.83 20.07
CA VAL A 89 22.51 1.18 21.39
C VAL A 89 23.47 1.93 22.33
N GLU A 90 24.61 2.40 21.82
CA GLU A 90 25.55 3.16 22.62
C GLU A 90 24.98 4.51 23.05
N GLU A 91 24.30 5.23 22.13
CA GLU A 91 23.63 6.48 22.48
C GLU A 91 22.54 6.29 23.54
N LEU A 92 21.76 5.20 23.47
CA LEU A 92 20.78 4.86 24.52
C LEU A 92 21.45 4.64 25.87
N ARG A 93 22.64 3.99 25.89
CA ARG A 93 23.42 3.74 27.10
C ARG A 93 24.00 5.03 27.68
N GLU A 94 24.61 5.87 26.85
CA GLU A 94 25.18 7.17 27.27
C GLU A 94 24.12 8.10 27.87
N LYS A 95 22.88 8.03 27.34
CA LYS A 95 21.75 8.80 27.85
C LYS A 95 21.09 8.20 29.10
N GLY A 96 21.58 7.04 29.56
CA GLY A 96 21.04 6.34 30.75
C GLY A 96 19.61 5.81 30.53
N LEU A 97 19.21 5.55 29.30
CA LEU A 97 17.88 5.04 28.95
C LEU A 97 17.78 3.52 28.98
N LEU A 98 18.93 2.81 28.94
CA LEU A 98 18.97 1.36 29.04
C LEU A 98 19.01 0.92 30.51
N ILE A 99 18.05 0.09 30.89
CA ILE A 99 18.02 -0.57 32.21
C ILE A 99 18.02 -2.08 32.01
N GLU A 100 18.57 -2.79 33.00
CA GLU A 100 18.54 -4.26 33.01
C GLU A 100 17.21 -4.76 33.57
N SER A 101 16.55 -5.66 32.84
CA SER A 101 15.31 -6.32 33.24
C SER A 101 15.38 -7.79 32.83
N GLN A 102 15.32 -8.71 33.79
CA GLN A 102 15.38 -10.15 33.59
C GLN A 102 16.56 -10.62 32.72
N GLY A 103 17.73 -9.97 32.88
CA GLY A 103 18.94 -10.24 32.11
C GLY A 103 18.98 -9.64 30.71
N ALA A 104 17.92 -8.95 30.27
CA ALA A 104 17.86 -8.24 29.02
C ALA A 104 18.00 -6.72 29.24
N GLN A 105 18.33 -5.97 28.17
CA GLN A 105 18.37 -4.49 28.25
C GLN A 105 17.12 -3.90 27.61
N VAL A 106 16.41 -3.07 28.36
CA VAL A 106 15.15 -2.47 27.95
C VAL A 106 15.17 -0.95 28.13
N VAL A 107 14.31 -0.27 27.39
CA VAL A 107 13.91 1.12 27.71
C VAL A 107 12.59 1.06 28.45
N ASP A 108 12.56 1.63 29.68
CA ASP A 108 11.35 1.70 30.48
C ASP A 108 10.40 2.77 29.90
N LEU A 109 9.18 2.33 29.61
CA LEU A 109 8.12 3.18 29.05
C LEU A 109 6.83 3.16 29.90
N GLU A 110 6.88 2.60 31.11
CA GLU A 110 5.70 2.47 31.99
C GLU A 110 5.11 3.83 32.35
N ALA A 111 5.93 4.85 32.56
CA ALA A 111 5.49 6.23 32.82
C ALA A 111 4.67 6.83 31.66
N TYR A 112 4.75 6.24 30.47
CA TYR A 112 4.02 6.65 29.27
C TYR A 112 2.89 5.70 28.92
N GLY A 113 2.53 4.77 29.82
CA GLY A 113 1.43 3.80 29.64
C GLY A 113 1.73 2.70 28.63
N MET A 114 3.00 2.41 28.39
CA MET A 114 3.45 1.35 27.49
C MET A 114 4.35 0.35 28.25
N PRO A 115 4.34 -0.94 27.87
CA PRO A 115 5.30 -1.89 28.42
C PRO A 115 6.73 -1.50 28.04
N PRO A 116 7.75 -1.95 28.81
CA PRO A 116 9.15 -1.74 28.47
C PRO A 116 9.48 -2.24 27.06
N ALA A 117 10.30 -1.47 26.34
CA ALA A 117 10.76 -1.85 25.01
C ALA A 117 12.08 -2.62 25.12
N LEU A 118 12.09 -3.85 24.61
CA LEU A 118 13.24 -4.73 24.66
C LEU A 118 14.24 -4.37 23.55
N ILE A 119 15.43 -3.88 23.92
CA ILE A 119 16.49 -3.44 22.99
C ILE A 119 17.50 -4.54 22.72
N LEU A 120 18.00 -5.21 23.78
CA LEU A 120 18.94 -6.34 23.67
C LEU A 120 18.45 -7.51 24.51
N ARG A 121 18.57 -8.70 23.97
CA ARG A 121 18.32 -9.95 24.70
C ARG A 121 19.44 -10.20 25.72
N SER A 122 19.22 -11.18 26.61
CA SER A 122 20.22 -11.61 27.60
C SER A 122 21.52 -12.16 26.98
N ASP A 123 21.45 -12.68 25.75
CA ASP A 123 22.61 -13.13 24.97
C ASP A 123 23.28 -12.00 24.17
N GLY A 124 22.80 -10.75 24.31
CA GLY A 124 23.31 -9.58 23.61
C GLY A 124 22.79 -9.43 22.18
N ALA A 125 21.93 -10.34 21.72
CA ALA A 125 21.33 -10.21 20.39
C ALA A 125 20.36 -9.04 20.32
N THR A 126 20.37 -8.36 19.18
CA THR A 126 19.46 -7.24 18.87
C THR A 126 18.06 -7.74 18.51
N LEU A 127 17.09 -6.82 18.59
CA LEU A 127 15.70 -7.11 18.29
C LEU A 127 15.15 -6.19 17.21
N TYR A 128 13.92 -6.44 16.78
CA TYR A 128 13.27 -5.65 15.72
C TYR A 128 13.29 -4.15 16.00
N ILE A 129 12.98 -3.73 17.23
CA ILE A 129 12.95 -2.31 17.59
C ILE A 129 14.33 -1.64 17.51
N THR A 130 15.40 -2.38 17.81
CA THR A 130 16.79 -1.87 17.71
C THR A 130 17.15 -1.60 16.25
N ARG A 131 16.71 -2.48 15.35
CA ARG A 131 16.92 -2.35 13.91
C ARG A 131 16.10 -1.19 13.35
N ASP A 132 14.87 -1.03 13.80
CA ASP A 132 14.00 0.06 13.38
C ASP A 132 14.47 1.42 13.91
N LEU A 133 15.06 1.48 15.13
CA LEU A 133 15.76 2.66 15.60
C LEU A 133 16.93 3.02 14.67
N ALA A 134 17.79 2.06 14.35
CA ALA A 134 18.89 2.27 13.41
C ALA A 134 18.42 2.72 12.03
N ALA A 135 17.31 2.16 11.54
CA ALA A 135 16.68 2.57 10.29
C ALA A 135 16.15 4.01 10.34
N ALA A 136 15.53 4.41 11.46
CA ALA A 136 15.02 5.76 11.64
C ALA A 136 16.17 6.80 11.65
N PHE A 137 17.24 6.53 12.39
CA PHE A 137 18.44 7.38 12.39
C PHE A 137 19.09 7.48 11.01
N TYR A 138 19.24 6.35 10.32
CA TYR A 138 19.78 6.35 8.96
C TYR A 138 18.92 7.18 8.00
N ARG A 139 17.60 7.01 8.03
CA ARG A 139 16.66 7.74 7.17
C ARG A 139 16.71 9.23 7.46
N HIS A 140 16.73 9.63 8.73
CA HIS A 140 16.85 11.03 9.10
C HIS A 140 18.17 11.62 8.59
N ASN A 141 19.31 10.97 8.85
CA ASN A 141 20.63 11.48 8.51
C ASN A 141 20.91 11.45 7.00
N THR A 142 20.26 10.56 6.24
CA THR A 142 20.49 10.40 4.80
C THR A 142 19.51 11.22 3.97
N TYR A 143 18.24 11.21 4.34
CA TYR A 143 17.17 11.82 3.53
C TYR A 143 16.76 13.19 4.05
N HIS A 144 17.13 13.56 5.28
CA HIS A 144 16.78 14.84 5.93
C HIS A 144 15.28 15.15 5.78
N PHE A 145 14.43 14.15 6.05
CA PHE A 145 13.01 14.23 5.85
C PHE A 145 12.33 15.26 6.77
N ASP A 146 11.35 15.97 6.24
CA ASP A 146 10.39 16.73 7.05
C ASP A 146 9.29 15.78 7.60
N LYS A 147 8.91 14.76 6.84
CA LYS A 147 7.93 13.75 7.23
C LYS A 147 8.38 12.36 6.79
N CYS A 148 8.30 11.40 7.72
CA CYS A 148 8.58 9.98 7.47
C CYS A 148 7.35 9.14 7.80
N LEU A 149 6.71 8.56 6.77
CA LEU A 149 5.51 7.76 6.90
C LEU A 149 5.86 6.27 6.94
N TYR A 150 5.49 5.61 8.05
CA TYR A 150 5.60 4.16 8.20
C TYR A 150 4.25 3.53 7.86
N VAL A 151 4.12 3.04 6.62
CA VAL A 151 2.88 2.41 6.15
C VAL A 151 2.93 0.93 6.51
N VAL A 152 2.35 0.59 7.67
CA VAL A 152 2.43 -0.75 8.28
C VAL A 152 1.10 -1.09 8.95
N ALA A 153 0.73 -2.40 8.98
CA ALA A 153 -0.53 -2.84 9.55
C ALA A 153 -0.72 -2.42 11.03
N TYR A 154 -1.97 -2.18 11.44
CA TYR A 154 -2.33 -1.68 12.78
C TYR A 154 -1.85 -2.58 13.92
N GLN A 155 -1.57 -3.84 13.65
CA GLN A 155 -1.00 -4.78 14.62
C GLN A 155 0.34 -4.29 15.19
N GLN A 156 1.05 -3.43 14.48
CA GLN A 156 2.31 -2.80 14.89
C GLN A 156 2.15 -1.46 15.63
N ASN A 157 0.92 -1.08 15.98
CA ASN A 157 0.65 0.21 16.64
C ASN A 157 1.49 0.44 17.91
N LEU A 158 1.61 -0.59 18.76
CA LEU A 158 2.42 -0.49 19.99
C LEU A 158 3.91 -0.30 19.66
N HIS A 159 4.42 -1.08 18.72
CA HIS A 159 5.81 -1.01 18.29
C HIS A 159 6.21 0.39 17.82
N PHE A 160 5.41 1.02 16.94
CA PHE A 160 5.69 2.38 16.47
C PHE A 160 5.52 3.45 17.55
N LYS A 161 4.56 3.29 18.47
CA LYS A 161 4.45 4.16 19.64
C LYS A 161 5.69 4.08 20.52
N GLN A 162 6.23 2.89 20.75
CA GLN A 162 7.46 2.71 21.50
C GLN A 162 8.67 3.30 20.76
N LEU A 163 8.79 3.01 19.45
CA LEU A 163 9.87 3.52 18.60
C LEU A 163 9.97 5.06 18.66
N PHE A 164 8.85 5.75 18.40
CA PHE A 164 8.83 7.21 18.39
C PHE A 164 9.08 7.81 19.77
N LYS A 165 8.54 7.18 20.83
CA LYS A 165 8.79 7.62 22.22
C LYS A 165 10.25 7.45 22.63
N ILE A 166 10.91 6.39 22.20
CA ILE A 166 12.35 6.20 22.49
C ILE A 166 13.17 7.29 21.82
N ILE A 167 12.89 7.63 20.55
CA ILE A 167 13.59 8.69 19.84
C ILE A 167 13.36 10.05 20.53
N GLU A 168 12.13 10.32 21.00
CA GLU A 168 11.81 11.50 21.81
C GLU A 168 12.65 11.54 23.11
N LEU A 169 12.71 10.43 23.85
CA LEU A 169 13.49 10.32 25.09
C LEU A 169 15.00 10.47 24.85
N MET A 170 15.47 10.07 23.68
CA MET A 170 16.84 10.33 23.24
C MET A 170 17.11 11.81 22.97
N GLY A 171 16.07 12.67 22.95
CA GLY A 171 16.17 14.11 22.76
C GLY A 171 16.22 14.55 21.29
N HIS A 172 15.77 13.72 20.37
CA HIS A 172 15.75 14.02 18.94
C HIS A 172 14.38 14.55 18.50
N ASP A 173 14.30 15.85 18.25
CA ASP A 173 13.05 16.56 17.91
C ASP A 173 12.41 16.13 16.57
N TRP A 174 13.18 15.50 15.67
CA TRP A 174 12.70 15.02 14.39
C TRP A 174 11.69 13.87 14.48
N TYR A 175 11.53 13.24 15.68
CA TYR A 175 10.45 12.26 15.89
C TYR A 175 9.06 12.83 15.58
N LYS A 176 8.88 14.16 15.71
CA LYS A 176 7.61 14.85 15.41
C LYS A 176 7.21 14.75 13.93
N GLY A 177 8.17 14.53 13.04
CA GLY A 177 7.95 14.28 11.63
C GLY A 177 7.66 12.81 11.30
N MET A 178 7.68 11.90 12.27
CA MET A 178 7.43 10.48 12.07
C MET A 178 5.96 10.14 12.32
N GLU A 179 5.37 9.38 11.41
CA GLU A 179 3.96 8.98 11.51
C GLU A 179 3.79 7.50 11.15
N HIS A 180 3.08 6.76 11.98
CA HIS A 180 2.61 5.42 11.64
C HIS A 180 1.26 5.51 10.92
N VAL A 181 1.29 5.33 9.61
CA VAL A 181 0.11 5.23 8.76
C VAL A 181 -0.37 3.79 8.80
N SER A 182 -1.16 3.46 9.82
CA SER A 182 -1.67 2.10 10.03
C SER A 182 -2.73 1.74 9.00
N PHE A 183 -2.80 0.46 8.63
CA PHE A 183 -3.86 -0.07 7.78
C PHE A 183 -4.42 -1.39 8.33
N GLY A 184 -5.65 -1.73 7.90
CA GLY A 184 -6.35 -2.95 8.27
C GLY A 184 -5.86 -4.17 7.50
N MET A 185 -6.38 -5.34 7.87
CA MET A 185 -6.02 -6.61 7.24
C MET A 185 -6.94 -6.89 6.06
N VAL A 186 -6.40 -7.61 5.08
CA VAL A 186 -7.19 -8.11 3.94
C VAL A 186 -7.50 -9.59 4.15
N SER A 187 -8.76 -9.95 4.02
CA SER A 187 -9.23 -11.33 3.88
C SER A 187 -9.69 -11.60 2.45
N TYR A 188 -9.72 -12.85 2.07
CA TYR A 188 -10.21 -13.27 0.77
C TYR A 188 -11.38 -14.24 0.96
N GLU A 189 -12.55 -13.87 0.44
CA GLU A 189 -13.80 -14.64 0.55
C GLU A 189 -14.13 -15.05 2.00
N GLY A 190 -13.95 -14.13 2.94
CA GLY A 190 -14.27 -14.32 4.36
C GLY A 190 -13.23 -15.10 5.16
N ARG A 191 -12.11 -15.49 4.56
CA ARG A 191 -11.02 -16.20 5.25
C ARG A 191 -9.77 -15.33 5.34
N ALA A 192 -9.20 -15.25 6.55
CA ALA A 192 -7.91 -14.58 6.75
C ALA A 192 -6.78 -15.32 6.03
N LEU A 193 -5.88 -14.57 5.40
CA LEU A 193 -4.69 -15.12 4.74
C LEU A 193 -3.66 -15.56 5.79
N SER A 194 -3.04 -16.71 5.60
CA SER A 194 -2.06 -17.28 6.53
C SER A 194 -0.96 -18.02 5.77
N THR A 195 0.23 -17.45 5.77
CA THR A 195 1.40 -18.08 5.15
C THR A 195 1.80 -19.37 5.87
N ARG A 196 1.64 -19.42 7.21
CA ARG A 196 1.98 -20.62 8.01
C ARG A 196 1.08 -21.80 7.68
N GLU A 197 -0.19 -21.56 7.40
CA GLU A 197 -1.18 -22.58 7.02
C GLU A 197 -1.17 -22.89 5.52
N GLY A 198 -0.33 -22.20 4.73
CA GLY A 198 -0.30 -22.34 3.28
C GLY A 198 -1.54 -21.75 2.58
N TYR A 199 -2.41 -21.02 3.31
CA TYR A 199 -3.51 -20.32 2.72
C TYR A 199 -3.06 -18.92 2.31
N VAL A 200 -2.52 -18.83 1.09
CA VAL A 200 -2.03 -17.59 0.49
C VAL A 200 -2.76 -17.34 -0.82
N VAL A 201 -3.04 -16.07 -1.10
CA VAL A 201 -3.46 -15.58 -2.40
C VAL A 201 -2.35 -14.68 -2.90
N TYR A 202 -1.70 -15.08 -3.98
CA TYR A 202 -0.68 -14.24 -4.59
C TYR A 202 -1.35 -13.03 -5.25
N LEU A 203 -0.80 -11.85 -5.00
CA LEU A 203 -1.32 -10.61 -5.58
C LEU A 203 -1.22 -10.63 -7.12
N GLU A 204 -0.19 -11.25 -7.67
CA GLU A 204 -0.05 -11.45 -9.12
C GLU A 204 -1.23 -12.24 -9.71
N ASP A 205 -1.62 -13.34 -9.07
CA ASP A 205 -2.76 -14.16 -9.52
C ASP A 205 -4.07 -13.39 -9.41
N LEU A 206 -4.23 -12.61 -8.34
CA LEU A 206 -5.41 -11.76 -8.15
C LEU A 206 -5.50 -10.69 -9.24
N LEU A 207 -4.40 -10.00 -9.55
CA LEU A 207 -4.34 -8.99 -10.62
C LEU A 207 -4.59 -9.62 -12.00
N ASN A 208 -3.95 -10.74 -12.31
CA ASN A 208 -4.14 -11.44 -13.59
C ASN A 208 -5.59 -11.89 -13.77
N LYS A 209 -6.22 -12.42 -12.71
CA LYS A 209 -7.64 -12.82 -12.75
C LYS A 209 -8.56 -11.61 -12.92
N ALA A 210 -8.22 -10.43 -12.34
CA ALA A 210 -8.97 -9.21 -12.57
C ALA A 210 -8.89 -8.76 -14.03
N VAL A 211 -7.69 -8.84 -14.63
CA VAL A 211 -7.47 -8.54 -16.06
C VAL A 211 -8.26 -9.48 -16.97
N GLU A 212 -8.23 -10.80 -16.66
CA GLU A 212 -8.98 -11.79 -17.42
C GLU A 212 -10.50 -11.52 -17.38
N LYS A 213 -11.06 -11.27 -16.18
CA LYS A 213 -12.47 -10.90 -16.02
C LYS A 213 -12.85 -9.61 -16.75
N ALA A 214 -12.00 -8.59 -16.69
CA ALA A 214 -12.21 -7.36 -17.45
C ALA A 214 -12.19 -7.63 -18.95
N ARG A 215 -11.31 -8.49 -19.44
CA ARG A 215 -11.24 -8.91 -20.84
C ARG A 215 -12.50 -9.63 -21.30
N GLU A 216 -13.03 -10.55 -20.49
CA GLU A 216 -14.31 -11.24 -20.77
C GLU A 216 -15.46 -10.24 -20.96
N ILE A 217 -15.57 -9.25 -20.07
CA ILE A 217 -16.60 -8.21 -20.15
C ILE A 217 -16.41 -7.32 -21.39
N ILE A 218 -15.17 -6.98 -21.75
CA ILE A 218 -14.86 -6.20 -22.95
C ILE A 218 -15.22 -7.00 -24.21
N GLU A 219 -14.93 -8.29 -24.25
CA GLU A 219 -15.26 -9.17 -25.38
C GLU A 219 -16.77 -9.28 -25.60
N GLU A 220 -17.54 -9.33 -24.50
CA GLU A 220 -19.00 -9.37 -24.57
C GLU A 220 -19.61 -8.03 -25.00
N LYS A 221 -19.18 -6.92 -24.38
CA LYS A 221 -19.82 -5.60 -24.56
C LYS A 221 -19.26 -4.78 -25.71
N SER A 222 -17.99 -4.99 -26.07
CA SER A 222 -17.25 -4.20 -27.06
C SER A 222 -16.27 -5.06 -27.87
N PRO A 223 -16.78 -6.07 -28.63
CA PRO A 223 -15.92 -7.05 -29.31
C PRO A 223 -14.97 -6.43 -30.36
N ASN A 224 -15.27 -5.25 -30.85
CA ASN A 224 -14.47 -4.54 -31.86
C ASN A 224 -13.56 -3.46 -31.28
N LEU A 225 -13.42 -3.39 -29.93
CA LEU A 225 -12.54 -2.40 -29.31
C LEU A 225 -11.07 -2.66 -29.70
N PRO A 226 -10.35 -1.65 -30.26
CA PRO A 226 -8.93 -1.78 -30.48
C PRO A 226 -8.18 -1.85 -29.15
N ASN A 227 -7.03 -2.52 -29.12
CA ASN A 227 -6.18 -2.63 -27.93
C ASN A 227 -6.86 -3.25 -26.69
N LYS A 228 -7.74 -4.24 -26.88
CA LYS A 228 -8.50 -4.90 -25.80
C LYS A 228 -7.64 -5.35 -24.63
N ASP A 229 -6.45 -5.89 -24.90
CA ASP A 229 -5.55 -6.42 -23.87
C ASP A 229 -5.05 -5.32 -22.96
N GLU A 230 -4.68 -4.19 -23.51
CA GLU A 230 -4.23 -3.02 -22.73
C GLU A 230 -5.38 -2.42 -21.93
N VAL A 231 -6.57 -2.30 -22.55
CA VAL A 231 -7.77 -1.80 -21.83
C VAL A 231 -8.17 -2.77 -20.72
N ALA A 232 -8.13 -4.08 -20.96
CA ALA A 232 -8.43 -5.09 -19.95
C ALA A 232 -7.44 -5.00 -18.77
N ARG A 233 -6.15 -4.79 -19.04
CA ARG A 233 -5.13 -4.57 -18.01
C ARG A 233 -5.44 -3.31 -17.18
N GLN A 234 -5.71 -2.19 -17.82
CA GLN A 234 -6.03 -0.92 -17.15
C GLN A 234 -7.30 -1.03 -16.30
N VAL A 235 -8.33 -1.69 -16.80
CA VAL A 235 -9.60 -1.86 -16.07
C VAL A 235 -9.44 -2.87 -14.93
N GLY A 236 -8.81 -4.02 -15.17
CA GLY A 236 -8.65 -5.05 -14.15
C GLY A 236 -7.75 -4.62 -13.00
N VAL A 237 -6.55 -4.10 -13.31
CA VAL A 237 -5.64 -3.57 -12.29
C VAL A 237 -6.27 -2.38 -11.56
N GLY A 238 -6.86 -1.45 -12.32
CA GLY A 238 -7.54 -0.27 -11.77
C GLY A 238 -8.68 -0.64 -10.81
N ALA A 239 -9.43 -1.71 -11.09
CA ALA A 239 -10.51 -2.19 -10.22
C ALA A 239 -9.97 -2.66 -8.87
N VAL A 240 -8.87 -3.42 -8.85
CA VAL A 240 -8.25 -3.93 -7.60
C VAL A 240 -7.67 -2.77 -6.78
N VAL A 241 -6.91 -1.89 -7.40
CA VAL A 241 -6.30 -0.72 -6.73
C VAL A 241 -7.37 0.21 -6.18
N TYR A 242 -8.42 0.49 -6.98
CA TYR A 242 -9.51 1.35 -6.54
C TYR A 242 -10.30 0.73 -5.39
N PHE A 243 -10.56 -0.57 -5.43
CA PHE A 243 -11.25 -1.29 -4.37
C PHE A 243 -10.50 -1.16 -3.03
N ASP A 244 -9.19 -1.32 -3.04
CA ASP A 244 -8.36 -1.16 -1.85
C ASP A 244 -8.41 0.28 -1.34
N LEU A 245 -8.11 1.26 -2.18
CA LEU A 245 -8.04 2.67 -1.82
C LEU A 245 -9.40 3.32 -1.50
N HIS A 246 -10.52 2.71 -1.88
CA HIS A 246 -11.85 3.22 -1.59
C HIS A 246 -12.30 2.93 -0.15
N ASN A 247 -11.74 1.93 0.47
CA ASN A 247 -11.99 1.60 1.87
C ASN A 247 -11.19 2.51 2.79
N ASP A 248 -11.76 2.77 3.99
CA ASP A 248 -11.02 3.40 5.08
C ASP A 248 -9.82 2.51 5.43
N ARG A 249 -8.61 3.06 5.38
CA ARG A 249 -7.38 2.28 5.53
C ARG A 249 -7.28 1.50 6.84
N ASN A 250 -7.93 1.96 7.91
CA ASN A 250 -7.89 1.30 9.21
C ASN A 250 -8.89 0.14 9.36
N LYS A 251 -9.76 -0.08 8.37
CA LYS A 251 -10.74 -1.16 8.41
C LYS A 251 -10.17 -2.41 7.76
N ASP A 252 -10.50 -3.55 8.36
CA ASP A 252 -10.29 -4.83 7.71
C ASP A 252 -11.25 -4.95 6.53
N ILE A 253 -10.77 -5.46 5.41
CA ILE A 253 -11.54 -5.62 4.18
C ILE A 253 -11.60 -7.09 3.76
N ASP A 254 -12.77 -7.50 3.27
CA ASP A 254 -12.97 -8.80 2.63
C ASP A 254 -13.07 -8.61 1.13
N PHE A 255 -12.01 -9.03 0.41
CA PHE A 255 -11.97 -8.90 -1.04
C PHE A 255 -12.94 -9.86 -1.70
N ARG A 256 -13.78 -9.32 -2.59
CA ARG A 256 -14.75 -10.08 -3.39
C ARG A 256 -14.80 -9.56 -4.81
N TRP A 257 -14.79 -10.49 -5.77
CA TRP A 257 -14.79 -10.18 -7.19
C TRP A 257 -16.00 -9.37 -7.63
N GLU A 258 -17.18 -9.72 -7.10
CA GLU A 258 -18.46 -9.09 -7.45
C GLU A 258 -18.49 -7.60 -7.05
N ARG A 259 -17.73 -7.24 -6.03
CA ARG A 259 -17.59 -5.84 -5.60
C ARG A 259 -16.54 -5.08 -6.40
N ALA A 260 -15.38 -5.69 -6.63
CA ALA A 260 -14.25 -4.99 -7.26
C ALA A 260 -14.47 -4.72 -8.75
N LEU A 261 -15.15 -5.64 -9.47
CA LEU A 261 -15.35 -5.57 -10.92
C LEU A 261 -16.77 -5.15 -11.33
N ASN A 262 -17.55 -4.59 -10.43
CA ASN A 262 -18.86 -4.06 -10.77
C ASN A 262 -18.73 -2.74 -11.56
N PHE A 263 -19.44 -2.61 -12.69
CA PHE A 263 -19.50 -1.39 -13.49
C PHE A 263 -20.61 -0.43 -13.03
N ASP A 264 -21.52 -0.90 -12.19
CA ASP A 264 -22.60 -0.12 -11.62
C ASP A 264 -22.30 0.07 -10.11
N GLY A 265 -21.89 1.27 -9.69
CA GLY A 265 -21.64 1.56 -8.29
C GLY A 265 -20.30 2.24 -8.00
N GLU A 266 -19.82 2.09 -6.76
CA GLU A 266 -18.64 2.80 -6.26
C GLU A 266 -17.35 2.02 -6.56
N THR A 267 -17.04 1.86 -7.85
CA THR A 267 -15.91 1.02 -8.32
C THR A 267 -15.00 1.77 -9.29
N GLY A 268 -13.78 1.26 -9.44
CA GLY A 268 -12.81 1.78 -10.41
C GLY A 268 -13.37 1.78 -11.85
N PRO A 269 -13.92 0.67 -12.35
CA PRO A 269 -14.54 0.62 -13.67
C PRO A 269 -15.65 1.65 -13.90
N TYR A 270 -16.46 1.94 -12.88
CA TYR A 270 -17.48 2.99 -12.95
C TYR A 270 -16.88 4.38 -13.20
N VAL A 271 -15.84 4.72 -12.47
CA VAL A 271 -15.13 6.01 -12.63
C VAL A 271 -14.44 6.07 -14.00
N GLN A 272 -13.76 4.99 -14.42
CA GLN A 272 -13.11 4.91 -15.72
C GLN A 272 -14.12 5.06 -16.87
N TYR A 273 -15.28 4.42 -16.76
CA TYR A 273 -16.34 4.57 -17.75
C TYR A 273 -16.90 6.00 -17.82
N THR A 274 -17.06 6.64 -16.65
CA THR A 274 -17.48 8.06 -16.58
C THR A 274 -16.44 8.96 -17.25
N HIS A 275 -15.16 8.75 -17.01
CA HIS A 275 -14.08 9.48 -17.68
C HIS A 275 -14.10 9.27 -19.22
N ALA A 276 -14.27 8.03 -19.67
CA ALA A 276 -14.38 7.73 -21.10
C ALA A 276 -15.59 8.44 -21.75
N ARG A 277 -16.71 8.56 -21.01
CA ARG A 277 -17.89 9.33 -21.42
C ARG A 277 -17.57 10.81 -21.55
N CYS A 278 -16.91 11.41 -20.56
CA CYS A 278 -16.46 12.82 -20.63
C CYS A 278 -15.57 13.05 -21.87
N CYS A 279 -14.59 12.19 -22.10
CA CYS A 279 -13.72 12.26 -23.28
C CYS A 279 -14.50 12.15 -24.59
N SER A 280 -15.56 11.34 -24.63
CA SER A 280 -16.43 11.22 -25.81
C SER A 280 -17.25 12.49 -26.08
N VAL A 281 -17.74 13.14 -25.02
CA VAL A 281 -18.44 14.43 -25.11
C VAL A 281 -17.47 15.49 -25.63
N LEU A 282 -16.28 15.61 -25.05
CA LEU A 282 -15.28 16.59 -25.47
C LEU A 282 -14.88 16.42 -26.95
N ARG A 283 -14.66 15.20 -27.42
CA ARG A 283 -14.37 14.95 -28.86
C ARG A 283 -15.49 15.40 -29.78
N LYS A 284 -16.75 15.24 -29.36
CA LYS A 284 -17.90 15.74 -30.13
C LYS A 284 -18.03 17.26 -30.04
N ALA A 285 -17.67 17.83 -28.90
CA ALA A 285 -17.71 19.26 -28.65
C ALA A 285 -16.66 20.05 -29.43
N GLU A 286 -15.63 19.42 -30.00
CA GLU A 286 -14.63 20.08 -30.88
C GLU A 286 -15.29 20.88 -32.01
N ALA A 287 -16.45 20.47 -32.52
CA ALA A 287 -17.23 21.18 -33.52
C ALA A 287 -17.77 22.55 -33.04
N PHE A 288 -17.86 22.75 -31.73
CA PHE A 288 -18.37 23.99 -31.08
C PHE A 288 -17.25 24.83 -30.45
N ALA A 289 -15.99 24.44 -30.57
CA ALA A 289 -14.84 25.09 -29.93
C ALA A 289 -14.64 26.57 -30.32
N ALA A 290 -15.26 27.05 -31.43
CA ALA A 290 -15.20 28.43 -31.88
C ALA A 290 -16.35 29.30 -31.31
N ALA A 291 -17.34 28.74 -30.64
CA ALA A 291 -18.42 29.47 -30.01
C ALA A 291 -17.96 30.10 -28.68
N GLU A 292 -18.39 31.33 -28.38
CA GLU A 292 -18.20 31.89 -27.05
C GLU A 292 -19.19 31.26 -26.08
N PRO A 293 -18.70 30.73 -24.93
CA PRO A 293 -19.57 30.07 -23.96
C PRO A 293 -20.58 31.03 -23.33
N ASP A 294 -21.83 30.63 -23.26
CA ASP A 294 -22.86 31.33 -22.48
C ASP A 294 -23.10 30.59 -21.16
N TYR A 295 -22.37 30.97 -20.11
CA TYR A 295 -22.50 30.36 -18.77
C TYR A 295 -23.83 30.69 -18.09
N SER A 296 -24.68 31.61 -18.64
CA SER A 296 -25.98 31.91 -18.05
C SER A 296 -26.99 30.76 -18.16
N VAL A 297 -26.71 29.79 -19.02
CA VAL A 297 -27.55 28.59 -19.19
C VAL A 297 -27.32 27.56 -18.10
N ILE A 298 -26.22 27.65 -17.32
CA ILE A 298 -25.89 26.73 -16.24
C ILE A 298 -26.64 27.13 -14.96
N THR A 299 -27.94 26.82 -14.91
CA THR A 299 -28.82 27.24 -13.82
C THR A 299 -29.44 26.11 -13.02
N ASP A 300 -29.32 24.89 -13.51
CA ASP A 300 -29.90 23.69 -12.86
C ASP A 300 -29.07 23.22 -11.70
N ASP A 301 -29.74 22.53 -10.75
CA ASP A 301 -29.11 22.01 -9.53
C ASP A 301 -28.07 20.92 -9.80
N GLU A 302 -28.26 20.12 -10.84
CA GLU A 302 -27.33 19.03 -11.22
C GLU A 302 -26.00 19.59 -11.72
N ALA A 303 -26.01 20.64 -12.54
CA ALA A 303 -24.78 21.33 -12.96
C ALA A 303 -24.09 21.99 -11.77
N GLN A 304 -24.85 22.64 -10.88
CA GLN A 304 -24.32 23.24 -9.65
C GLN A 304 -23.63 22.20 -8.76
N ASP A 305 -24.22 21.01 -8.60
CA ASP A 305 -23.63 19.92 -7.81
C ASP A 305 -22.26 19.50 -8.39
N VAL A 306 -22.16 19.34 -9.71
CA VAL A 306 -20.88 19.01 -10.39
C VAL A 306 -19.83 20.09 -10.15
N LEU A 307 -20.20 21.38 -10.38
CA LEU A 307 -19.30 22.52 -10.18
C LEU A 307 -18.81 22.64 -8.73
N MET A 308 -19.70 22.43 -7.77
CA MET A 308 -19.36 22.44 -6.35
C MET A 308 -18.38 21.33 -5.99
N LEU A 309 -18.59 20.11 -6.48
CA LEU A 309 -17.65 19.00 -6.28
C LEU A 309 -16.28 19.30 -6.90
N ILE A 310 -16.23 19.84 -8.11
CA ILE A 310 -14.97 20.25 -8.75
C ILE A 310 -14.26 21.31 -7.89
N SER A 311 -14.99 22.33 -7.43
CA SER A 311 -14.42 23.43 -6.63
C SER A 311 -13.88 22.98 -5.27
N HIS A 312 -14.46 21.94 -4.67
CA HIS A 312 -14.04 21.37 -3.38
C HIS A 312 -12.85 20.41 -3.49
N PHE A 313 -12.52 19.91 -4.68
CA PHE A 313 -11.48 18.91 -4.87
C PHE A 313 -10.11 19.28 -4.24
N PRO A 314 -9.58 20.51 -4.40
CA PRO A 314 -8.31 20.90 -3.78
C PRO A 314 -8.32 20.77 -2.24
N GLN A 315 -9.47 21.04 -1.60
CA GLN A 315 -9.63 20.92 -0.15
C GLN A 315 -9.66 19.45 0.27
N VAL A 316 -10.30 18.58 -0.53
CA VAL A 316 -10.33 17.13 -0.31
C VAL A 316 -8.92 16.55 -0.39
N VAL A 317 -8.13 16.93 -1.40
CA VAL A 317 -6.73 16.50 -1.55
C VAL A 317 -5.89 16.91 -0.33
N ARG A 318 -6.02 18.16 0.11
CA ARG A 318 -5.31 18.65 1.30
C ARG A 318 -5.65 17.84 2.53
N LYS A 319 -6.95 17.62 2.77
CA LYS A 319 -7.44 16.87 3.92
C LYS A 319 -7.01 15.40 3.88
N ALA A 320 -7.05 14.77 2.70
CA ALA A 320 -6.56 13.42 2.48
C ALA A 320 -5.05 13.29 2.81
N MET A 321 -4.26 14.29 2.38
CA MET A 321 -2.83 14.38 2.71
C MET A 321 -2.60 14.54 4.22
N GLU A 322 -3.33 15.46 4.87
CA GLU A 322 -3.20 15.72 6.32
C GLU A 322 -3.55 14.51 7.18
N GLN A 323 -4.52 13.70 6.72
CA GLN A 323 -4.99 12.49 7.42
C GLN A 323 -4.33 11.21 6.93
N SER A 324 -3.49 11.28 5.89
CA SER A 324 -2.89 10.11 5.22
C SER A 324 -3.98 9.09 4.81
N GLU A 325 -5.15 9.60 4.29
CA GLU A 325 -6.36 8.81 4.02
C GLU A 325 -6.78 8.89 2.54
N PRO A 326 -6.28 7.98 1.68
CA PRO A 326 -6.57 7.97 0.24
C PRO A 326 -8.07 7.82 -0.09
N SER A 327 -8.84 7.16 0.77
CA SER A 327 -10.27 6.92 0.52
C SER A 327 -11.10 8.20 0.42
N MET A 328 -10.61 9.31 0.95
CA MET A 328 -11.26 10.61 0.79
C MET A 328 -11.25 11.06 -0.67
N ILE A 329 -10.17 10.79 -1.41
CA ILE A 329 -10.05 11.14 -2.84
C ILE A 329 -10.93 10.22 -3.68
N THR A 330 -10.88 8.91 -3.44
CA THR A 330 -11.67 7.95 -4.21
C THR A 330 -13.18 8.15 -4.01
N ARG A 331 -13.63 8.40 -2.77
CA ARG A 331 -15.04 8.70 -2.48
C ARG A 331 -15.51 9.99 -3.14
N HIS A 332 -14.69 11.04 -3.08
CA HIS A 332 -15.00 12.30 -3.76
C HIS A 332 -15.08 12.12 -5.29
N THR A 333 -14.15 11.35 -5.87
CA THR A 333 -14.16 11.03 -7.30
C THR A 333 -15.40 10.24 -7.69
N THR A 334 -15.84 9.28 -6.85
CA THR A 334 -17.10 8.56 -7.05
C THR A 334 -18.29 9.51 -7.03
N GLN A 335 -18.37 10.40 -6.04
CA GLN A 335 -19.46 11.40 -5.95
C GLN A 335 -19.50 12.31 -7.17
N LEU A 336 -18.34 12.78 -7.64
CA LEU A 336 -18.24 13.57 -8.86
C LEU A 336 -18.71 12.79 -10.09
N ALA A 337 -18.31 11.52 -10.21
CA ALA A 337 -18.75 10.65 -11.31
C ALA A 337 -20.26 10.40 -11.28
N GLN A 338 -20.84 10.21 -10.10
CA GLN A 338 -22.29 10.04 -9.90
C GLN A 338 -23.05 11.33 -10.28
N ALA A 339 -22.61 12.49 -9.80
CA ALA A 339 -23.22 13.77 -10.10
C ALA A 339 -23.15 14.08 -11.62
N TYR A 340 -21.98 13.86 -12.24
CA TYR A 340 -21.83 14.03 -13.69
C TYR A 340 -22.71 13.07 -14.50
N ASN A 341 -22.79 11.79 -14.10
CA ASN A 341 -23.63 10.81 -14.80
C ASN A 341 -25.13 11.18 -14.69
N LYS A 342 -25.57 11.71 -13.54
CA LYS A 342 -26.93 12.24 -13.35
C LYS A 342 -27.17 13.41 -14.32
N TYR A 343 -26.29 14.41 -14.31
CA TYR A 343 -26.36 15.54 -15.20
C TYR A 343 -26.41 15.13 -16.68
N TYR A 344 -25.49 14.23 -17.10
CA TYR A 344 -25.44 13.72 -18.47
C TYR A 344 -26.72 12.99 -18.91
N PHE A 345 -27.41 12.33 -17.99
CA PHE A 345 -28.64 11.60 -18.29
C PHE A 345 -29.85 12.52 -18.36
N GLU A 346 -29.92 13.55 -17.53
CA GLU A 346 -31.06 14.44 -17.41
C GLU A 346 -30.99 15.63 -18.39
N HIS A 347 -29.79 16.01 -18.83
CA HIS A 347 -29.56 17.17 -19.68
C HIS A 347 -28.93 16.80 -21.02
N ARG A 348 -29.39 17.53 -22.08
CA ARG A 348 -28.80 17.40 -23.40
C ARG A 348 -27.59 18.34 -23.52
N ILE A 349 -26.38 17.78 -23.34
CA ILE A 349 -25.14 18.59 -23.39
C ILE A 349 -24.84 19.12 -24.80
N MET A 350 -25.14 18.31 -25.85
CA MET A 350 -24.83 18.67 -27.24
C MET A 350 -26.10 19.16 -27.96
N ASP A 351 -26.21 20.46 -28.26
CA ASP A 351 -27.32 21.03 -29.00
C ASP A 351 -26.82 21.91 -30.16
N GLU A 352 -27.00 21.42 -31.38
CA GLU A 352 -26.59 22.15 -32.59
C GLU A 352 -27.37 23.45 -32.79
N SER A 353 -28.55 23.58 -32.19
CA SER A 353 -29.34 24.80 -32.22
C SER A 353 -28.90 25.86 -31.23
N ASP A 354 -28.11 25.48 -30.21
CA ASP A 354 -27.51 26.37 -29.20
C ASP A 354 -26.00 26.11 -29.05
N PRO A 355 -25.18 26.61 -29.99
CA PRO A 355 -23.74 26.46 -29.93
C PRO A 355 -23.08 27.11 -28.71
N ALA A 356 -23.61 28.25 -28.23
CA ALA A 356 -23.06 28.95 -27.07
C ALA A 356 -23.33 28.24 -25.75
N GLY A 357 -24.55 27.69 -25.56
CA GLY A 357 -24.87 26.83 -24.44
C GLY A 357 -24.13 25.47 -24.45
N THR A 358 -23.91 24.92 -25.66
CA THR A 358 -23.09 23.70 -25.81
C THR A 358 -21.64 23.96 -25.45
N ALA A 359 -21.10 25.12 -25.68
CA ALA A 359 -19.72 25.52 -25.36
C ALA A 359 -19.53 25.87 -23.87
N ALA A 360 -20.62 26.21 -23.18
CA ALA A 360 -20.61 26.45 -21.73
C ALA A 360 -20.50 25.17 -20.93
#